data_f0a9f164f66b5d028e9de9daec03ee81
#
_entry.id   f0a9f164f66b5d028e9de9daec03ee81
#
_cell.length_a   1.000
_cell.length_b   1.000
_cell.length_c   1.000
_cell.angle_alpha   90.00
_cell.angle_beta   90.00
_cell.angle_gamma   90.00
#
_symmetry.space_group_name_H-M   'P 1'
#
loop_
_entity.id
_entity.type
_entity.pdbx_description
1 polymer ?
#
loop_
_entity_poly.entity_id
_entity_poly.type
_entity_poly.pdbx_seq_one_letter_code
_entity_poly.pdbx_strand_id
1 'polypeptide(L)'
;MKFGYFDDANKEYVITSPKTPLPWINYLGSENFFSLISNTCGGYSFYKDAKLLRLTRYRYNNVPFDSNGHYYYIKEGDTIWNPGWMPAKTDLDAYECHHGMGYSTFRSSKNDLQAELTAFVPVGKNCEINQLTLTNNSKETKDFSVFSYVEFCLWNAMDDMTNFQRNFSTGEVEVHGSAIYHKTEYRERRNHYALYAVNAPVDGFDTDRDSFLGAYGENSAPEVVVSDQSKNSIASGWAPVGSHHLKVSLAPGESKTFVFILAYIENPVEEKWIGRAEDGKINRTRAEALMKEFDTKEKSEAALAELKKYWDELLSHFTVSSSEEKLDRMVNIWHQYQCMVTFNMSRSASYFESGIGRGMGF
;
A
#
# COMPACT_ATOMS: atom_id res chain seq x y z
N MET A 1 26.02 13.27 -4.89
CA MET A 1 25.39 12.17 -5.64
C MET A 1 23.98 12.62 -6.00
N LYS A 2 23.55 12.43 -7.24
CA LYS A 2 22.21 12.84 -7.69
C LYS A 2 21.31 11.60 -7.64
N PHE A 3 20.22 11.63 -6.85
CA PHE A 3 19.32 10.49 -6.66
C PHE A 3 18.08 10.54 -7.56
N GLY A 4 17.86 11.65 -8.27
CA GLY A 4 16.67 11.79 -9.12
C GLY A 4 16.62 13.13 -9.86
N TYR A 5 15.50 13.37 -10.52
CA TYR A 5 15.23 14.58 -11.31
C TYR A 5 13.73 14.90 -11.34
N PHE A 6 13.39 16.15 -11.67
CA PHE A 6 12.02 16.56 -11.90
C PHE A 6 11.62 16.25 -13.35
N ASP A 7 10.50 15.62 -13.52
CA ASP A 7 9.78 15.47 -14.78
C ASP A 7 8.60 16.43 -14.77
N ASP A 8 8.80 17.61 -15.35
CA ASP A 8 7.81 18.68 -15.34
C ASP A 8 6.60 18.35 -16.23
N ALA A 9 6.80 17.56 -17.28
CA ALA A 9 5.73 17.18 -18.20
C ALA A 9 4.68 16.29 -17.53
N ASN A 10 5.13 15.38 -16.66
CA ASN A 10 4.26 14.49 -15.90
C ASN A 10 3.98 14.98 -14.48
N LYS A 11 4.58 16.10 -14.06
CA LYS A 11 4.53 16.62 -12.68
C LYS A 11 5.01 15.58 -11.66
N GLU A 12 6.12 14.94 -11.95
CA GLU A 12 6.70 13.88 -11.13
C GLU A 12 8.11 14.25 -10.66
N TYR A 13 8.48 13.70 -9.51
CA TYR A 13 9.89 13.58 -9.12
C TYR A 13 10.33 12.12 -9.30
N VAL A 14 11.28 11.90 -10.19
CA VAL A 14 11.78 10.56 -10.51
C VAL A 14 13.02 10.26 -9.70
N ILE A 15 12.96 9.20 -8.91
CA ILE A 15 14.06 8.69 -8.07
C ILE A 15 14.68 7.50 -8.80
N THR A 16 15.98 7.58 -9.06
CA THR A 16 16.70 6.58 -9.89
C THR A 16 17.53 5.58 -9.08
N SER A 17 17.42 5.63 -7.75
CA SER A 17 18.08 4.67 -6.86
C SER A 17 17.23 4.42 -5.62
N PRO A 18 17.01 3.17 -5.23
CA PRO A 18 16.28 2.88 -4.00
C PRO A 18 17.07 3.25 -2.74
N LYS A 19 18.42 3.37 -2.85
CA LYS A 19 19.35 3.62 -1.74
C LYS A 19 19.51 5.12 -1.47
N THR A 20 18.41 5.83 -1.25
CA THR A 20 18.41 7.24 -0.83
C THR A 20 18.91 7.39 0.61
N PRO A 21 19.44 8.55 1.04
CA PRO A 21 19.97 8.74 2.40
C PRO A 21 18.94 8.52 3.51
N LEU A 22 17.68 8.83 3.24
CA LEU A 22 16.49 8.58 4.06
C LEU A 22 15.37 8.12 3.13
N PRO A 23 14.33 7.48 3.64
CA PRO A 23 13.13 7.21 2.84
C PRO A 23 12.55 8.53 2.30
N TRP A 24 12.39 8.63 1.00
CA TRP A 24 11.73 9.76 0.35
C TRP A 24 10.30 9.37 0.07
N ILE A 25 9.38 10.09 0.70
CA ILE A 25 7.97 9.70 0.76
C ILE A 25 7.09 10.59 -0.10
N ASN A 26 6.02 10.00 -0.62
CA ASN A 26 4.89 10.67 -1.20
C ASN A 26 3.64 10.43 -0.35
N TYR A 27 2.68 11.33 -0.44
CA TYR A 27 1.42 11.27 0.29
C TYR A 27 0.29 11.04 -0.69
N LEU A 28 -0.60 10.10 -0.36
CA LEU A 28 -1.73 9.72 -1.18
C LEU A 28 -3.02 10.07 -0.44
N GLY A 29 -4.03 10.52 -1.20
CA GLY A 29 -5.33 10.89 -0.64
C GLY A 29 -5.52 12.37 -0.37
N SER A 30 -6.76 12.79 -0.25
CA SER A 30 -7.13 14.20 -0.15
C SER A 30 -8.31 14.53 0.78
N GLU A 31 -9.11 13.55 1.18
CA GLU A 31 -10.34 13.77 1.95
C GLU A 31 -10.35 13.05 3.30
N ASN A 32 -10.63 11.77 3.28
CA ASN A 32 -10.80 10.97 4.49
C ASN A 32 -9.82 9.80 4.60
N PHE A 33 -9.41 9.22 3.47
CA PHE A 33 -8.48 8.13 3.43
C PHE A 33 -7.13 8.62 2.93
N PHE A 34 -6.09 8.28 3.67
CA PHE A 34 -4.74 8.71 3.39
C PHE A 34 -3.77 7.54 3.46
N SER A 35 -2.76 7.60 2.63
CA SER A 35 -1.62 6.71 2.69
C SER A 35 -0.35 7.53 2.49
N LEU A 36 0.75 7.03 3.02
CA LEU A 36 2.07 7.47 2.61
C LEU A 36 2.85 6.29 2.08
N ILE A 37 3.67 6.55 1.08
CA ILE A 37 4.50 5.55 0.44
C ILE A 37 5.90 6.11 0.19
N SER A 38 6.92 5.36 0.61
CA SER A 38 8.32 5.72 0.36
C SER A 38 8.77 5.25 -1.02
N ASN A 39 9.94 5.72 -1.42
CA ASN A 39 10.60 5.22 -2.64
C ASN A 39 10.96 3.73 -2.59
N THR A 40 10.79 3.05 -1.47
CA THR A 40 11.00 1.60 -1.33
C THR A 40 9.75 0.85 -0.93
N CYS A 41 8.55 1.42 -1.16
CA CYS A 41 7.24 0.87 -0.82
C CYS A 41 6.99 0.72 0.70
N GLY A 42 7.79 1.35 1.55
CA GLY A 42 7.49 1.50 2.96
C GLY A 42 6.35 2.50 3.17
N GLY A 43 5.57 2.34 4.23
CA GLY A 43 4.50 3.28 4.52
C GLY A 43 3.31 2.67 5.24
N TYR A 44 2.27 3.49 5.41
CA TYR A 44 1.03 3.05 6.06
C TYR A 44 -0.17 3.81 5.55
N SER A 45 -1.36 3.24 5.78
CA SER A 45 -2.65 3.83 5.41
C SER A 45 -3.50 4.04 6.64
N PHE A 46 -4.34 5.07 6.62
CA PHE A 46 -5.26 5.40 7.71
C PHE A 46 -6.53 6.09 7.20
N TYR A 47 -7.58 6.03 8.00
CA TYR A 47 -8.84 6.73 7.78
C TYR A 47 -9.00 7.86 8.79
N LYS A 48 -9.08 9.10 8.35
CA LYS A 48 -9.25 10.34 9.14
C LYS A 48 -8.18 10.60 10.22
N ASP A 49 -7.88 9.62 11.06
CA ASP A 49 -6.98 9.78 12.21
C ASP A 49 -5.85 8.75 12.15
N ALA A 50 -4.62 9.21 11.93
CA ALA A 50 -3.42 8.37 11.82
C ALA A 50 -3.06 7.62 13.10
N LYS A 51 -3.58 8.05 14.26
CA LYS A 51 -3.35 7.40 15.55
C LYS A 51 -4.42 6.36 15.85
N LEU A 52 -5.70 6.70 15.68
CA LEU A 52 -6.83 5.90 16.17
C LEU A 52 -7.46 5.01 15.10
N LEU A 53 -7.30 5.35 13.81
CA LEU A 53 -7.88 4.63 12.68
C LEU A 53 -6.82 4.26 11.64
N ARG A 54 -5.67 3.76 12.12
CA ARG A 54 -4.58 3.27 11.29
C ARG A 54 -4.87 1.84 10.81
N LEU A 55 -4.75 1.62 9.50
CA LEU A 55 -4.99 0.31 8.90
C LEU A 55 -3.76 -0.58 8.95
N THR A 56 -2.58 -0.02 8.65
CA THR A 56 -1.35 -0.81 8.50
C THR A 56 -0.23 -0.31 9.39
N ARG A 57 0.67 -1.21 9.77
CA ARG A 57 1.86 -0.93 10.59
C ARG A 57 2.97 -0.34 9.75
N TYR A 58 3.70 0.61 10.30
CA TYR A 58 4.90 1.18 9.72
C TYR A 58 5.77 1.84 10.78
N ARG A 59 7.09 1.69 10.63
CA ARG A 59 8.08 2.34 11.50
C ARG A 59 9.24 2.86 10.66
N TYR A 60 9.26 4.17 10.42
CA TYR A 60 10.28 4.79 9.57
C TYR A 60 11.62 4.98 10.28
N ASN A 61 11.64 5.13 11.60
CA ASN A 61 12.82 5.42 12.42
C ASN A 61 13.46 4.19 13.08
N ASN A 62 13.09 2.99 12.64
CA ASN A 62 13.72 1.74 13.06
C ASN A 62 14.97 1.42 12.22
N VAL A 63 15.73 0.41 12.66
CA VAL A 63 16.78 -0.22 11.84
C VAL A 63 16.35 -1.66 11.57
N PRO A 64 16.25 -2.06 10.29
CA PRO A 64 16.43 -1.27 9.08
C PRO A 64 15.39 -0.14 8.95
N PHE A 65 15.79 0.95 8.29
CA PHE A 65 14.86 2.03 7.97
C PHE A 65 13.72 1.53 7.08
N ASP A 66 12.59 2.24 7.13
CA ASP A 66 11.47 2.03 6.23
C ASP A 66 10.86 0.63 6.35
N SER A 67 10.75 0.14 7.60
CA SER A 67 10.21 -1.19 7.89
C SER A 67 8.69 -1.18 7.86
N ASN A 68 8.13 -2.20 7.22
CA ASN A 68 6.74 -2.42 6.87
C ASN A 68 6.25 -1.46 5.76
N GLY A 69 5.30 -1.94 4.99
CA GLY A 69 4.76 -1.22 3.85
C GLY A 69 3.85 -2.11 3.05
N HIS A 70 3.68 -1.75 1.79
CA HIS A 70 2.90 -2.51 0.81
C HIS A 70 3.87 -3.31 -0.07
N TYR A 71 4.17 -4.54 0.33
CA TYR A 71 5.18 -5.34 -0.34
C TYR A 71 4.57 -6.34 -1.32
N TYR A 72 5.25 -6.51 -2.44
CA TYR A 72 4.95 -7.49 -3.47
C TYR A 72 6.24 -8.25 -3.76
N TYR A 73 6.33 -9.48 -3.25
CA TYR A 73 7.46 -10.35 -3.53
C TYR A 73 7.21 -11.05 -4.86
N ILE A 74 8.20 -11.03 -5.72
CA ILE A 74 8.21 -11.78 -6.97
C ILE A 74 9.28 -12.86 -6.82
N LYS A 75 8.86 -14.12 -6.94
CA LYS A 75 9.75 -15.27 -6.80
C LYS A 75 9.85 -16.02 -8.12
N GLU A 76 11.03 -16.01 -8.71
CA GLU A 76 11.37 -16.75 -9.93
C GLU A 76 12.55 -17.68 -9.63
N GLY A 77 12.33 -19.00 -9.60
CA GLY A 77 13.32 -19.95 -9.13
C GLY A 77 13.80 -19.63 -7.72
N ASP A 78 15.10 -19.44 -7.52
CA ASP A 78 15.69 -19.06 -6.22
C ASP A 78 15.76 -17.52 -6.03
N THR A 79 15.40 -16.73 -7.04
CA THR A 79 15.45 -15.27 -6.97
C THR A 79 14.17 -14.73 -6.35
N ILE A 80 14.29 -13.94 -5.28
CA ILE A 80 13.21 -13.19 -4.65
C ILE A 80 13.54 -11.72 -4.76
N TRP A 81 12.60 -10.91 -5.27
CA TRP A 81 12.78 -9.48 -5.40
C TRP A 81 11.45 -8.73 -5.23
N ASN A 82 11.53 -7.41 -5.08
CA ASN A 82 10.36 -6.55 -4.90
C ASN A 82 10.44 -5.35 -5.84
N PRO A 83 9.31 -4.87 -6.41
CA PRO A 83 9.30 -3.68 -7.28
C PRO A 83 9.89 -2.42 -6.61
N GLY A 84 9.67 -2.23 -5.32
CA GLY A 84 10.24 -1.15 -4.51
C GLY A 84 11.63 -1.44 -3.95
N TRP A 85 12.29 -2.56 -4.28
CA TRP A 85 13.55 -3.04 -3.73
C TRP A 85 13.46 -3.60 -2.31
N MET A 86 12.84 -2.89 -1.36
CA MET A 86 12.56 -3.43 -0.02
C MET A 86 11.38 -4.42 -0.07
N PRO A 87 11.34 -5.41 0.83
CA PRO A 87 12.29 -5.71 1.89
C PRO A 87 13.38 -6.71 1.49
N ALA A 88 13.29 -7.39 0.33
CA ALA A 88 14.28 -8.39 -0.09
C ALA A 88 15.67 -7.80 -0.36
N LYS A 89 15.74 -6.55 -0.78
CA LYS A 89 16.99 -5.82 -1.09
C LYS A 89 17.83 -6.47 -2.17
N THR A 90 17.21 -7.30 -3.01
CA THR A 90 17.85 -7.90 -4.18
C THR A 90 18.22 -6.81 -5.17
N ASP A 91 19.44 -6.83 -5.68
CA ASP A 91 19.86 -5.86 -6.68
C ASP A 91 19.01 -6.01 -7.95
N LEU A 92 18.37 -4.91 -8.34
CA LEU A 92 17.51 -4.83 -9.52
C LEU A 92 18.33 -4.47 -10.76
N ASP A 93 17.89 -4.94 -11.92
CA ASP A 93 18.53 -4.61 -13.19
C ASP A 93 18.15 -3.20 -13.66
N ALA A 94 16.95 -2.75 -13.33
CA ALA A 94 16.50 -1.37 -13.47
C ALA A 94 15.60 -0.98 -12.29
N TYR A 95 15.63 0.30 -11.93
CA TYR A 95 14.76 0.84 -10.88
C TYR A 95 14.52 2.33 -11.10
N GLU A 96 13.25 2.70 -11.08
CA GLU A 96 12.78 4.08 -10.97
C GLU A 96 11.56 4.14 -10.05
N CYS A 97 11.48 5.18 -9.23
CA CYS A 97 10.28 5.51 -8.47
C CYS A 97 9.83 6.91 -8.88
N HIS A 98 8.61 7.01 -9.38
CA HIS A 98 7.97 8.24 -9.83
C HIS A 98 6.98 8.69 -8.77
N HIS A 99 7.31 9.74 -8.02
CA HIS A 99 6.38 10.39 -7.10
C HIS A 99 5.64 11.50 -7.82
N GLY A 100 4.37 11.27 -8.11
CA GLY A 100 3.46 12.22 -8.76
C GLY A 100 2.47 12.84 -7.77
N MET A 101 1.51 13.57 -8.31
CA MET A 101 0.47 14.26 -7.53
C MET A 101 -0.56 13.24 -7.03
N GLY A 102 -0.40 12.78 -5.77
CA GLY A 102 -1.29 11.82 -5.14
C GLY A 102 -1.16 10.36 -5.60
N TYR A 103 -0.11 10.03 -6.36
CA TYR A 103 0.20 8.67 -6.76
C TYR A 103 1.72 8.43 -6.78
N SER A 104 2.13 7.16 -6.73
CA SER A 104 3.52 6.77 -6.93
C SER A 104 3.59 5.55 -7.83
N THR A 105 4.51 5.56 -8.79
CA THR A 105 4.74 4.43 -9.71
C THR A 105 6.18 3.94 -9.58
N PHE A 106 6.34 2.65 -9.33
CA PHE A 106 7.62 1.96 -9.31
C PHE A 106 7.79 1.18 -10.60
N ARG A 107 8.86 1.46 -11.33
CA ARG A 107 9.26 0.72 -12.52
C ARG A 107 10.57 0.04 -12.25
N SER A 108 10.54 -1.26 -12.24
CA SER A 108 11.73 -2.06 -11.93
C SER A 108 11.77 -3.33 -12.74
N SER A 109 12.95 -3.92 -12.86
CA SER A 109 13.11 -5.20 -13.54
C SER A 109 14.16 -6.07 -12.88
N LYS A 110 13.98 -7.37 -13.03
CA LYS A 110 14.95 -8.41 -12.68
C LYS A 110 14.81 -9.58 -13.65
N ASN A 111 15.95 -10.05 -14.19
CA ASN A 111 15.99 -11.22 -15.10
C ASN A 111 14.99 -11.10 -16.27
N ASP A 112 14.92 -9.95 -16.96
CA ASP A 112 13.97 -9.67 -18.05
C ASP A 112 12.48 -9.74 -17.66
N LEU A 113 12.14 -9.86 -16.38
CA LEU A 113 10.79 -9.65 -15.87
C LEU A 113 10.68 -8.21 -15.36
N GLN A 114 9.79 -7.44 -15.98
CA GLN A 114 9.51 -6.06 -15.61
C GLN A 114 8.28 -5.99 -14.70
N ALA A 115 8.35 -5.17 -13.67
CA ALA A 115 7.22 -4.80 -12.83
C ALA A 115 6.96 -3.30 -12.90
N GLU A 116 5.69 -2.94 -13.08
CA GLU A 116 5.19 -1.58 -12.86
C GLU A 116 4.13 -1.65 -11.77
N LEU A 117 4.42 -1.01 -10.63
CA LEU A 117 3.51 -0.93 -9.49
C LEU A 117 3.08 0.52 -9.30
N THR A 118 1.79 0.80 -9.46
CA THR A 118 1.22 2.14 -9.22
C THR A 118 0.32 2.11 -8.00
N ALA A 119 0.64 2.93 -6.99
CA ALA A 119 -0.13 3.11 -5.76
C ALA A 119 -0.80 4.48 -5.76
N PHE A 120 -2.10 4.54 -5.45
CA PHE A 120 -2.86 5.78 -5.35
C PHE A 120 -4.13 5.60 -4.52
N VAL A 121 -4.70 6.72 -4.06
CA VAL A 121 -6.02 6.77 -3.42
C VAL A 121 -6.99 7.43 -4.39
N PRO A 122 -8.03 6.73 -4.88
CA PRO A 122 -9.02 7.32 -5.77
C PRO A 122 -9.79 8.47 -5.12
N VAL A 123 -10.17 9.47 -5.90
CA VAL A 123 -10.92 10.64 -5.42
C VAL A 123 -12.23 10.20 -4.74
N GLY A 124 -12.48 10.71 -3.53
CA GLY A 124 -13.70 10.43 -2.76
C GLY A 124 -13.86 8.99 -2.27
N LYS A 125 -12.83 8.16 -2.33
CA LYS A 125 -12.89 6.75 -1.88
C LYS A 125 -12.05 6.51 -0.63
N ASN A 126 -12.50 5.57 0.19
CA ASN A 126 -11.82 5.18 1.43
C ASN A 126 -10.94 3.94 1.21
N CYS A 127 -10.15 3.95 0.15
CA CYS A 127 -9.25 2.85 -0.21
C CYS A 127 -8.01 3.33 -0.93
N GLU A 128 -6.97 2.54 -0.84
CA GLU A 128 -5.77 2.61 -1.65
C GLU A 128 -5.82 1.50 -2.71
N ILE A 129 -5.48 1.85 -3.92
CA ILE A 129 -5.33 0.93 -5.05
C ILE A 129 -3.84 0.75 -5.32
N ASN A 130 -3.42 -0.50 -5.43
CA ASN A 130 -2.09 -0.89 -5.87
C ASN A 130 -2.23 -1.74 -7.14
N GLN A 131 -1.96 -1.13 -8.30
CA GLN A 131 -2.00 -1.79 -9.59
C GLN A 131 -0.60 -2.31 -9.93
N LEU A 132 -0.44 -3.64 -9.96
CA LEU A 132 0.80 -4.31 -10.31
C LEU A 132 0.68 -4.93 -11.71
N THR A 133 1.47 -4.44 -12.66
CA THR A 133 1.62 -5.01 -14.00
C THR A 133 2.98 -5.68 -14.12
N LEU A 134 2.97 -6.96 -14.53
CA LEU A 134 4.16 -7.76 -14.77
C LEU A 134 4.26 -8.07 -16.25
N THR A 135 5.44 -7.85 -16.85
CA THR A 135 5.70 -8.05 -18.29
C THR A 135 6.93 -8.93 -18.47
N ASN A 136 6.79 -9.99 -19.24
CA ASN A 136 7.90 -10.86 -19.63
C ASN A 136 8.59 -10.30 -20.88
N ASN A 137 9.76 -9.70 -20.71
CA ASN A 137 10.58 -9.15 -21.80
C ASN A 137 11.61 -10.17 -22.34
N SER A 138 11.60 -11.41 -21.82
CA SER A 138 12.49 -12.47 -22.29
C SER A 138 11.96 -13.16 -23.55
N LYS A 139 12.74 -14.10 -24.08
CA LYS A 139 12.37 -14.92 -25.23
C LYS A 139 11.72 -16.25 -24.87
N GLU A 140 11.60 -16.55 -23.58
CA GLU A 140 11.07 -17.80 -23.05
C GLU A 140 9.89 -17.53 -22.14
N THR A 141 9.01 -18.52 -21.97
CA THR A 141 7.94 -18.44 -20.98
C THR A 141 8.53 -18.36 -19.58
N LYS A 142 8.00 -17.47 -18.75
CA LYS A 142 8.39 -17.31 -17.35
C LYS A 142 7.29 -17.76 -16.42
N ASP A 143 7.65 -18.68 -15.52
CA ASP A 143 6.82 -19.14 -14.41
C ASP A 143 7.38 -18.56 -13.13
N PHE A 144 6.54 -17.87 -12.37
CA PHE A 144 6.91 -17.23 -11.12
C PHE A 144 5.71 -17.08 -10.19
N SER A 145 5.98 -16.78 -8.94
CA SER A 145 4.95 -16.49 -7.94
C SER A 145 4.99 -15.04 -7.49
N VAL A 146 3.83 -14.49 -7.19
CA VAL A 146 3.66 -13.18 -6.55
C VAL A 146 3.05 -13.38 -5.17
N PHE A 147 3.70 -12.82 -4.14
CA PHE A 147 3.14 -12.75 -2.80
C PHE A 147 2.93 -11.29 -2.42
N SER A 148 1.69 -10.89 -2.20
CA SER A 148 1.41 -9.59 -1.61
C SER A 148 1.61 -9.63 -0.10
N TYR A 149 1.90 -8.49 0.54
CA TYR A 149 2.04 -8.42 1.98
C TYR A 149 1.71 -7.05 2.53
N VAL A 150 0.80 -7.01 3.49
CA VAL A 150 0.55 -5.86 4.36
C VAL A 150 0.45 -6.36 5.80
N GLU A 151 0.91 -5.58 6.77
CA GLU A 151 0.75 -5.90 8.19
C GLU A 151 -0.31 -4.99 8.80
N PHE A 152 -1.40 -5.57 9.29
CA PHE A 152 -2.49 -4.79 9.86
C PHE A 152 -2.14 -4.23 11.24
N CYS A 153 -2.47 -2.96 11.43
CA CYS A 153 -2.47 -2.31 12.72
C CYS A 153 -3.75 -2.66 13.48
N LEU A 154 -3.67 -2.78 14.81
CA LEU A 154 -4.85 -2.97 15.67
C LEU A 154 -5.58 -1.63 15.92
N TRP A 155 -5.68 -0.80 14.90
CA TRP A 155 -6.32 0.52 14.79
C TRP A 155 -5.65 1.62 15.59
N ASN A 156 -5.48 1.48 16.90
CA ASN A 156 -4.77 2.46 17.71
C ASN A 156 -3.26 2.24 17.57
N ALA A 157 -2.59 3.11 16.84
CA ALA A 157 -1.17 2.99 16.54
C ALA A 157 -0.27 3.02 17.79
N MET A 158 -0.65 3.76 18.83
CA MET A 158 0.12 3.79 20.08
C MET A 158 -0.05 2.49 20.86
N ASP A 159 -1.28 2.03 20.98
CA ASP A 159 -1.59 0.77 21.64
C ASP A 159 -0.93 -0.41 20.93
N ASP A 160 -0.94 -0.40 19.60
CA ASP A 160 -0.33 -1.41 18.76
C ASP A 160 1.20 -1.50 18.93
N MET A 161 1.86 -0.38 19.23
CA MET A 161 3.31 -0.34 19.46
C MET A 161 3.74 -0.81 20.85
N THR A 162 2.84 -0.86 21.83
CA THR A 162 3.17 -1.25 23.21
C THR A 162 2.77 -2.70 23.46
N ASN A 163 3.65 -3.47 24.10
CA ASN A 163 3.36 -4.86 24.43
C ASN A 163 2.17 -5.00 25.40
N PHE A 164 1.96 -4.01 26.24
CA PHE A 164 0.86 -4.01 27.22
C PHE A 164 -0.51 -3.93 26.52
N GLN A 165 -0.63 -3.13 25.51
CA GLN A 165 -1.90 -2.91 24.81
C GLN A 165 -2.33 -4.12 23.97
N ARG A 166 -1.39 -4.94 23.51
CA ARG A 166 -1.69 -6.19 22.83
C ARG A 166 -2.57 -7.14 23.66
N ASN A 167 -2.54 -7.00 24.98
CA ASN A 167 -3.40 -7.75 25.88
C ASN A 167 -4.87 -7.30 25.85
N PHE A 168 -5.16 -6.16 25.23
CA PHE A 168 -6.50 -5.55 25.22
C PHE A 168 -7.13 -5.42 23.83
N SER A 169 -6.41 -5.76 22.78
CA SER A 169 -6.92 -5.75 21.43
C SER A 169 -6.47 -7.02 20.70
N THR A 170 -7.42 -7.71 20.13
CA THR A 170 -7.19 -8.93 19.37
C THR A 170 -7.65 -8.71 17.93
N GLY A 171 -6.74 -8.92 16.99
CA GLY A 171 -7.08 -8.94 15.56
C GLY A 171 -7.70 -10.27 15.19
N GLU A 172 -8.80 -10.24 14.48
CA GLU A 172 -9.45 -11.41 13.89
C GLU A 172 -9.54 -11.22 12.38
N VAL A 173 -9.34 -12.29 11.65
CA VAL A 173 -9.36 -12.26 10.19
C VAL A 173 -10.37 -13.24 9.64
N GLU A 174 -11.14 -12.79 8.66
CA GLU A 174 -11.97 -13.64 7.81
C GLU A 174 -11.42 -13.62 6.39
N VAL A 175 -11.45 -14.75 5.68
CA VAL A 175 -11.02 -14.85 4.29
C VAL A 175 -12.17 -15.38 3.44
N HIS A 176 -12.45 -14.68 2.35
CA HIS A 176 -13.46 -15.07 1.37
C HIS A 176 -12.93 -14.89 -0.06
N GLY A 177 -12.63 -15.99 -0.72
CA GLY A 177 -12.00 -15.95 -2.04
C GLY A 177 -10.67 -15.19 -1.98
N SER A 178 -10.55 -14.12 -2.75
CA SER A 178 -9.38 -13.23 -2.79
C SER A 178 -9.49 -12.02 -1.85
N ALA A 179 -10.43 -12.01 -0.91
CA ALA A 179 -10.64 -10.92 0.03
C ALA A 179 -10.33 -11.34 1.47
N ILE A 180 -9.49 -10.56 2.13
CA ILE A 180 -9.08 -10.68 3.52
C ILE A 180 -9.70 -9.52 4.30
N TYR A 181 -10.42 -9.83 5.37
CA TYR A 181 -11.12 -8.88 6.21
C TYR A 181 -10.52 -8.92 7.60
N HIS A 182 -10.01 -7.79 8.07
CA HIS A 182 -9.41 -7.66 9.41
C HIS A 182 -10.27 -6.77 10.28
N LYS A 183 -10.72 -7.30 11.41
CA LYS A 183 -11.43 -6.59 12.47
C LYS A 183 -10.66 -6.68 13.78
N THR A 184 -10.91 -5.76 14.69
CA THR A 184 -10.38 -5.81 16.05
C THR A 184 -11.54 -5.90 17.03
N GLU A 185 -11.51 -6.92 17.86
CA GLU A 185 -12.47 -7.15 18.94
C GLU A 185 -11.80 -6.96 20.30
N TYR A 186 -12.54 -6.93 21.34
CA TYR A 186 -12.26 -6.96 22.76
C TYR A 186 -12.73 -5.74 23.55
N ARG A 187 -12.11 -4.55 23.47
CA ARG A 187 -12.53 -3.37 24.25
C ARG A 187 -13.65 -2.60 23.60
N GLU A 188 -13.64 -2.53 22.30
CA GLU A 188 -14.62 -1.79 21.53
C GLU A 188 -15.13 -2.69 20.42
N ARG A 189 -16.41 -2.98 20.46
CA ARG A 189 -17.07 -3.67 19.36
C ARG A 189 -17.26 -2.69 18.22
N ARG A 190 -16.25 -2.60 17.38
CA ARG A 190 -16.22 -1.67 16.24
C ARG A 190 -17.11 -2.19 15.12
N ASN A 191 -17.73 -1.26 14.42
CA ASN A 191 -18.54 -1.55 13.22
C ASN A 191 -17.75 -1.36 11.93
N HIS A 192 -16.44 -1.15 12.03
CA HIS A 192 -15.52 -1.01 10.90
C HIS A 192 -14.49 -2.13 10.86
N TYR A 193 -13.96 -2.34 9.67
CA TYR A 193 -12.90 -3.32 9.41
C TYR A 193 -12.03 -2.87 8.24
N ALA A 194 -10.83 -3.45 8.13
CA ALA A 194 -9.98 -3.31 6.97
C ALA A 194 -10.27 -4.43 5.95
N LEU A 195 -10.28 -4.07 4.68
CA LEU A 195 -10.34 -4.98 3.55
C LEU A 195 -8.99 -4.97 2.84
N TYR A 196 -8.45 -6.15 2.55
CA TYR A 196 -7.34 -6.31 1.60
C TYR A 196 -7.72 -7.39 0.58
N ALA A 197 -7.79 -7.02 -0.69
CA ALA A 197 -8.30 -7.89 -1.74
C ALA A 197 -7.50 -7.74 -3.04
N VAL A 198 -7.59 -8.76 -3.91
CA VAL A 198 -7.05 -8.72 -5.27
C VAL A 198 -8.12 -9.16 -6.27
N ASN A 199 -8.08 -8.61 -7.47
CA ASN A 199 -9.03 -8.88 -8.56
C ASN A 199 -8.78 -10.20 -9.30
N ALA A 200 -8.08 -11.14 -8.70
CA ALA A 200 -7.77 -12.45 -9.29
C ALA A 200 -8.05 -13.57 -8.29
N PRO A 201 -8.35 -14.79 -8.76
CA PRO A 201 -8.33 -15.96 -7.91
C PRO A 201 -6.91 -16.16 -7.34
N VAL A 202 -6.83 -16.57 -6.09
CA VAL A 202 -5.57 -16.79 -5.39
C VAL A 202 -5.26 -18.28 -5.30
N ASP A 203 -3.99 -18.64 -5.41
CA ASP A 203 -3.51 -20.02 -5.21
C ASP A 203 -3.34 -20.35 -3.72
N GLY A 204 -3.23 -19.32 -2.89
CA GLY A 204 -3.17 -19.43 -1.44
C GLY A 204 -3.16 -18.05 -0.78
N PHE A 205 -3.17 -18.06 0.54
CA PHE A 205 -3.12 -16.83 1.34
C PHE A 205 -2.43 -17.12 2.69
N ASP A 206 -2.00 -16.05 3.37
CA ASP A 206 -1.61 -16.13 4.79
C ASP A 206 -2.05 -14.86 5.50
N THR A 207 -2.55 -15.02 6.73
CA THR A 207 -3.03 -13.89 7.52
C THR A 207 -2.38 -13.81 8.91
N ASP A 208 -1.56 -14.79 9.26
CA ASP A 208 -0.77 -14.79 10.48
C ASP A 208 0.72 -14.53 10.18
N ARG A 209 1.29 -13.51 10.83
CA ARG A 209 2.66 -13.06 10.55
C ARG A 209 3.70 -14.13 10.82
N ASP A 210 3.56 -14.83 11.97
CA ASP A 210 4.55 -15.83 12.37
C ASP A 210 4.52 -17.03 11.44
N SER A 211 3.34 -17.37 10.91
CA SER A 211 3.18 -18.39 9.86
C SER A 211 3.79 -17.94 8.54
N PHE A 212 3.62 -16.67 8.15
CA PHE A 212 4.14 -16.14 6.89
C PHE A 212 5.67 -15.98 6.91
N LEU A 213 6.19 -15.33 7.95
CA LEU A 213 7.64 -15.09 8.06
C LEU A 213 8.44 -16.35 8.44
N GLY A 214 7.84 -17.23 9.25
CA GLY A 214 8.55 -18.25 10.02
C GLY A 214 8.99 -17.72 11.39
N ALA A 215 9.08 -18.59 12.38
CA ALA A 215 9.34 -18.22 13.78
C ALA A 215 10.64 -17.42 14.01
N TYR A 216 11.62 -17.58 13.12
CA TYR A 216 12.91 -16.88 13.15
C TYR A 216 13.20 -16.16 11.84
N GLY A 217 12.17 -15.98 11.01
CA GLY A 217 12.28 -15.38 9.69
C GLY A 217 12.20 -13.85 9.72
N GLU A 218 12.55 -13.22 8.61
CA GLU A 218 12.55 -11.78 8.40
C GLU A 218 11.72 -11.41 7.16
N ASN A 219 11.28 -10.16 7.09
CA ASN A 219 10.60 -9.66 5.89
C ASN A 219 11.46 -9.74 4.62
N SER A 220 12.78 -9.78 4.75
CA SER A 220 13.70 -9.91 3.60
C SER A 220 13.59 -11.26 2.88
N ALA A 221 13.22 -12.33 3.60
CA ALA A 221 13.10 -13.68 3.08
C ALA A 221 12.04 -14.47 3.87
N PRO A 222 10.74 -14.16 3.72
CA PRO A 222 9.69 -14.86 4.43
C PRO A 222 9.67 -16.35 4.08
N GLU A 223 9.45 -17.21 5.05
CA GLU A 223 9.44 -18.68 4.87
C GLU A 223 8.46 -19.12 3.77
N VAL A 224 7.26 -18.51 3.74
CA VAL A 224 6.23 -18.78 2.74
C VAL A 224 6.72 -18.41 1.32
N VAL A 225 7.42 -17.30 1.18
CA VAL A 225 7.96 -16.87 -0.11
C VAL A 225 9.14 -17.76 -0.52
N VAL A 226 10.04 -18.06 0.40
CA VAL A 226 11.20 -18.93 0.12
C VAL A 226 10.76 -20.32 -0.31
N SER A 227 9.77 -20.90 0.38
CA SER A 227 9.24 -22.25 0.07
C SER A 227 8.29 -22.27 -1.13
N ASP A 228 7.88 -21.10 -1.64
CA ASP A 228 6.84 -20.97 -2.68
C ASP A 228 5.50 -21.65 -2.30
N GLN A 229 5.17 -21.63 -1.02
CA GLN A 229 4.00 -22.33 -0.50
C GLN A 229 3.32 -21.57 0.62
N SER A 230 2.08 -21.12 0.38
CA SER A 230 1.20 -20.57 1.41
C SER A 230 0.73 -21.64 2.39
N LYS A 231 0.59 -21.24 3.65
CA LYS A 231 0.10 -22.11 4.73
C LYS A 231 -1.41 -21.99 4.93
N ASN A 232 -2.06 -21.03 4.26
CA ASN A 232 -3.47 -20.68 4.42
C ASN A 232 -3.83 -20.40 5.89
N SER A 233 -2.93 -19.72 6.58
CA SER A 233 -3.08 -19.40 8.00
C SER A 233 -4.19 -18.37 8.22
N ILE A 234 -4.94 -18.53 9.33
CA ILE A 234 -5.97 -17.60 9.78
C ILE A 234 -5.53 -17.00 11.12
N ALA A 235 -5.31 -15.69 11.13
CA ALA A 235 -4.88 -15.00 12.34
C ALA A 235 -6.01 -14.80 13.33
N SER A 236 -5.67 -15.06 14.60
CA SER A 236 -6.44 -14.64 15.76
C SER A 236 -5.45 -14.19 16.82
N GLY A 237 -5.25 -12.89 16.99
CA GLY A 237 -4.23 -12.41 17.93
C GLY A 237 -3.64 -11.05 17.58
N TRP A 238 -2.31 -10.93 17.70
CA TRP A 238 -1.62 -9.64 17.75
C TRP A 238 -0.93 -9.23 16.45
N ALA A 239 -0.71 -10.16 15.56
CA ALA A 239 0.11 -9.97 14.38
C ALA A 239 -0.62 -10.37 13.09
N PRO A 240 -1.83 -9.81 12.83
CA PRO A 240 -2.55 -10.09 11.59
C PRO A 240 -1.83 -9.46 10.40
N VAL A 241 -1.73 -10.22 9.32
CA VAL A 241 -1.21 -9.77 8.03
C VAL A 241 -2.22 -10.06 6.94
N GLY A 242 -2.04 -9.46 5.77
CA GLY A 242 -2.74 -9.84 4.56
C GLY A 242 -1.71 -10.24 3.50
N SER A 243 -1.75 -11.48 3.07
CA SER A 243 -0.91 -11.99 1.99
C SER A 243 -1.74 -12.84 1.03
N HIS A 244 -1.59 -12.57 -0.25
CA HIS A 244 -2.13 -13.38 -1.34
C HIS A 244 -0.97 -14.05 -2.07
N HIS A 245 -1.13 -15.31 -2.45
CA HIS A 245 -0.22 -16.04 -3.31
C HIS A 245 -0.87 -16.24 -4.68
N LEU A 246 -0.17 -15.83 -5.73
CA LEU A 246 -0.60 -15.88 -7.12
C LEU A 246 0.50 -16.56 -7.95
N LYS A 247 0.19 -17.68 -8.58
CA LYS A 247 1.08 -18.31 -9.56
C LYS A 247 0.82 -17.73 -10.94
N VAL A 248 1.88 -17.36 -11.63
CA VAL A 248 1.82 -16.63 -12.89
C VAL A 248 2.72 -17.29 -13.91
N SER A 249 2.19 -17.50 -15.11
CA SER A 249 2.94 -17.90 -16.28
C SER A 249 2.73 -16.86 -17.37
N LEU A 250 3.79 -16.33 -17.93
CA LEU A 250 3.75 -15.33 -19.01
C LEU A 250 4.59 -15.79 -20.21
N ALA A 251 3.97 -15.84 -21.38
CA ALA A 251 4.67 -16.02 -22.64
C ALA A 251 5.59 -14.81 -22.94
N PRO A 252 6.56 -14.95 -23.88
CA PRO A 252 7.37 -13.81 -24.34
C PRO A 252 6.53 -12.62 -24.79
N GLY A 253 6.80 -11.44 -24.22
CA GLY A 253 6.08 -10.20 -24.49
C GLY A 253 4.70 -10.09 -23.83
N GLU A 254 4.25 -11.10 -23.11
CA GLU A 254 2.97 -11.08 -22.40
C GLU A 254 3.04 -10.23 -21.13
N SER A 255 1.92 -9.57 -20.82
CA SER A 255 1.75 -8.79 -19.58
C SER A 255 0.50 -9.22 -18.84
N LYS A 256 0.57 -9.19 -17.51
CA LYS A 256 -0.58 -9.44 -16.62
C LYS A 256 -0.66 -8.37 -15.54
N THR A 257 -1.86 -7.87 -15.31
CA THR A 257 -2.11 -6.84 -14.31
C THR A 257 -2.98 -7.37 -13.18
N PHE A 258 -2.57 -7.09 -11.95
CA PHE A 258 -3.32 -7.34 -10.74
C PHE A 258 -3.69 -6.00 -10.09
N VAL A 259 -4.91 -5.89 -9.58
CA VAL A 259 -5.39 -4.72 -8.84
C VAL A 259 -5.64 -5.15 -7.40
N PHE A 260 -4.80 -4.66 -6.49
CA PHE A 260 -4.96 -4.86 -5.05
C PHE A 260 -5.67 -3.66 -4.44
N ILE A 261 -6.56 -3.91 -3.49
CA ILE A 261 -7.37 -2.91 -2.81
C ILE A 261 -7.13 -3.05 -1.31
N LEU A 262 -6.66 -1.98 -0.67
CA LEU A 262 -6.62 -1.85 0.79
C LEU A 262 -7.63 -0.77 1.20
N ALA A 263 -8.65 -1.13 1.98
CA ALA A 263 -9.76 -0.24 2.25
C ALA A 263 -10.19 -0.20 3.71
N TYR A 264 -10.74 0.95 4.12
CA TYR A 264 -11.51 1.11 5.34
C TYR A 264 -13.00 0.96 5.01
N ILE A 265 -13.65 0.02 5.67
CA ILE A 265 -15.08 -0.23 5.53
C ILE A 265 -15.78 -0.02 6.87
N GLU A 266 -16.87 0.74 6.86
CA GLU A 266 -17.72 0.98 8.03
C GLU A 266 -19.15 0.63 7.70
N ASN A 267 -19.73 -0.27 8.50
CA ASN A 267 -21.14 -0.64 8.42
C ASN A 267 -21.95 0.17 9.44
N PRO A 268 -23.26 0.40 9.23
CA PRO A 268 -24.15 0.78 10.31
C PRO A 268 -24.03 -0.19 11.47
N VAL A 269 -24.18 0.30 12.70
CA VAL A 269 -23.98 -0.53 13.92
C VAL A 269 -24.92 -1.74 13.91
N GLU A 270 -26.16 -1.54 13.49
CA GLU A 270 -27.21 -2.57 13.39
C GLU A 270 -26.97 -3.56 12.24
N GLU A 271 -26.14 -3.21 11.28
CA GLU A 271 -25.79 -4.05 10.11
C GLU A 271 -24.36 -4.60 10.19
N LYS A 272 -23.75 -4.57 11.35
CA LYS A 272 -22.36 -5.00 11.52
C LYS A 272 -22.12 -6.44 11.07
N TRP A 273 -23.06 -7.33 11.36
CA TRP A 273 -22.94 -8.76 11.18
C TRP A 273 -23.85 -9.31 10.07
N ILE A 274 -23.42 -10.39 9.43
CA ILE A 274 -24.30 -11.23 8.62
C ILE A 274 -24.91 -12.29 9.55
N GLY A 275 -26.24 -12.36 9.60
CA GLY A 275 -26.94 -13.30 10.44
C GLY A 275 -26.96 -12.87 11.91
N ARG A 276 -26.67 -13.80 12.83
CA ARG A 276 -26.67 -13.52 14.26
C ARG A 276 -25.33 -12.92 14.69
N ALA A 277 -25.38 -11.98 15.62
CA ALA A 277 -24.16 -11.38 16.18
C ALA A 277 -23.20 -12.39 16.82
N GLU A 278 -23.75 -13.47 17.36
CA GLU A 278 -22.99 -14.57 17.96
C GLU A 278 -22.16 -15.40 16.97
N ASP A 279 -22.56 -15.38 15.67
CA ASP A 279 -21.77 -16.03 14.59
C ASP A 279 -20.52 -15.24 14.22
N GLY A 280 -20.42 -13.98 14.64
CA GLY A 280 -19.25 -13.11 14.50
C GLY A 280 -18.81 -12.77 13.07
N LYS A 281 -19.63 -13.07 12.05
CA LYS A 281 -19.31 -12.87 10.64
C LYS A 281 -19.56 -11.43 10.20
N ILE A 282 -18.54 -10.80 9.63
CA ILE A 282 -18.61 -9.43 9.13
C ILE A 282 -19.63 -9.31 7.97
N ASN A 283 -20.44 -8.26 7.99
CA ASN A 283 -21.24 -7.90 6.84
C ASN A 283 -20.34 -7.32 5.73
N ARG A 284 -20.21 -8.05 4.63
CA ARG A 284 -19.31 -7.78 3.51
C ARG A 284 -19.92 -6.97 2.38
N THR A 285 -21.20 -6.66 2.43
CA THR A 285 -21.95 -6.05 1.32
C THR A 285 -21.27 -4.78 0.78
N ARG A 286 -20.81 -3.90 1.67
CA ARG A 286 -20.12 -2.65 1.27
C ARG A 286 -18.73 -2.91 0.70
N ALA A 287 -18.00 -3.88 1.25
CA ALA A 287 -16.70 -4.27 0.73
C ALA A 287 -16.80 -4.89 -0.66
N GLU A 288 -17.78 -5.78 -0.87
CA GLU A 288 -18.03 -6.41 -2.16
C GLU A 288 -18.45 -5.39 -3.22
N ALA A 289 -19.23 -4.38 -2.84
CA ALA A 289 -19.57 -3.27 -3.72
C ALA A 289 -18.32 -2.46 -4.12
N LEU A 290 -17.46 -2.12 -3.16
CA LEU A 290 -16.20 -1.40 -3.43
C LEU A 290 -15.26 -2.22 -4.32
N MET A 291 -15.12 -3.53 -4.08
CA MET A 291 -14.29 -4.38 -4.93
C MET A 291 -14.75 -4.38 -6.39
N LYS A 292 -16.05 -4.35 -6.65
CA LYS A 292 -16.61 -4.29 -8.01
C LYS A 292 -16.34 -2.97 -8.73
N GLU A 293 -16.07 -1.90 -7.99
CA GLU A 293 -15.69 -0.61 -8.59
C GLU A 293 -14.29 -0.65 -9.21
N PHE A 294 -13.40 -1.56 -8.74
CA PHE A 294 -11.99 -1.64 -9.15
C PHE A 294 -11.56 -3.07 -9.54
N ASP A 295 -12.51 -3.92 -9.95
CA ASP A 295 -12.24 -5.33 -10.26
C ASP A 295 -11.51 -5.57 -11.60
N THR A 296 -11.27 -4.52 -12.39
CA THR A 296 -10.51 -4.60 -13.64
C THR A 296 -9.42 -3.54 -13.72
N LYS A 297 -8.43 -3.79 -14.60
CA LYS A 297 -7.37 -2.85 -14.92
C LYS A 297 -7.93 -1.52 -15.42
N GLU A 298 -8.90 -1.57 -16.33
CA GLU A 298 -9.48 -0.39 -16.98
C GLU A 298 -10.20 0.52 -15.96
N LYS A 299 -10.87 -0.06 -14.98
CA LYS A 299 -11.53 0.70 -13.89
C LYS A 299 -10.49 1.37 -12.98
N SER A 300 -9.40 0.67 -12.66
CA SER A 300 -8.29 1.24 -11.90
C SER A 300 -7.61 2.39 -12.67
N GLU A 301 -7.33 2.19 -13.95
CA GLU A 301 -6.74 3.23 -14.82
C GLU A 301 -7.65 4.46 -14.97
N ALA A 302 -8.96 4.25 -15.08
CA ALA A 302 -9.93 5.35 -15.12
C ALA A 302 -9.93 6.16 -13.82
N ALA A 303 -9.86 5.50 -12.67
CA ALA A 303 -9.78 6.17 -11.38
C ALA A 303 -8.46 6.93 -11.20
N LEU A 304 -7.34 6.40 -11.70
CA LEU A 304 -6.06 7.13 -11.71
C LEU A 304 -6.11 8.35 -12.63
N ALA A 305 -6.76 8.23 -13.79
CA ALA A 305 -6.93 9.36 -14.70
C ALA A 305 -7.81 10.47 -14.07
N GLU A 306 -8.86 10.10 -13.33
CA GLU A 306 -9.69 11.03 -12.56
C GLU A 306 -8.87 11.75 -11.47
N LEU A 307 -8.01 11.03 -10.75
CA LEU A 307 -7.11 11.63 -9.75
C LEU A 307 -6.13 12.62 -10.40
N LYS A 308 -5.52 12.27 -11.54
CA LYS A 308 -4.63 13.18 -12.27
C LYS A 308 -5.38 14.44 -12.71
N LYS A 309 -6.59 14.29 -13.25
CA LYS A 309 -7.44 15.40 -13.64
C LYS A 309 -7.80 16.30 -12.46
N TYR A 310 -8.15 15.74 -11.31
CA TYR A 310 -8.41 16.48 -10.08
C TYR A 310 -7.22 17.38 -9.68
N TRP A 311 -6.00 16.85 -9.72
CA TRP A 311 -4.80 17.64 -9.42
C TRP A 311 -4.50 18.68 -10.49
N ASP A 312 -4.69 18.37 -11.76
CA ASP A 312 -4.51 19.33 -12.86
C ASP A 312 -5.47 20.51 -12.75
N GLU A 313 -6.73 20.25 -12.44
CA GLU A 313 -7.74 21.27 -12.19
C GLU A 313 -7.36 22.13 -10.98
N LEU A 314 -6.99 21.52 -9.86
CA LEU A 314 -6.60 22.23 -8.64
C LEU A 314 -5.39 23.14 -8.88
N LEU A 315 -4.33 22.62 -9.49
CA LEU A 315 -3.10 23.36 -9.76
C LEU A 315 -3.30 24.50 -10.79
N SER A 316 -4.29 24.39 -11.67
CA SER A 316 -4.58 25.39 -12.70
C SER A 316 -5.15 26.70 -12.16
N HIS A 317 -5.64 26.72 -10.91
CA HIS A 317 -6.24 27.91 -10.31
C HIS A 317 -5.23 29.05 -10.05
N PHE A 318 -3.96 28.70 -9.92
CA PHE A 318 -2.90 29.68 -9.74
C PHE A 318 -1.64 29.23 -10.48
N THR A 319 -1.24 30.01 -11.48
CA THR A 319 -0.04 29.75 -12.28
C THR A 319 0.82 30.99 -12.44
N VAL A 320 2.12 30.80 -12.44
CA VAL A 320 3.13 31.83 -12.67
C VAL A 320 3.94 31.45 -13.91
N SER A 321 4.28 32.43 -14.74
CA SER A 321 5.22 32.28 -15.84
C SER A 321 6.30 33.35 -15.71
N SER A 322 7.53 32.91 -15.56
CA SER A 322 8.70 33.79 -15.41
C SER A 322 9.85 33.35 -16.33
N SER A 323 10.98 34.03 -16.25
CA SER A 323 12.22 33.60 -16.93
C SER A 323 13.00 32.51 -16.19
N GLU A 324 12.55 32.09 -14.99
CA GLU A 324 13.22 31.11 -14.14
C GLU A 324 12.35 29.84 -14.02
N GLU A 325 12.62 28.83 -14.85
CA GLU A 325 11.88 27.57 -14.91
C GLU A 325 11.78 26.84 -13.56
N LYS A 326 12.81 26.94 -12.72
CA LYS A 326 12.79 26.30 -11.39
C LYS A 326 11.81 26.98 -10.45
N LEU A 327 11.66 28.28 -10.54
CA LEU A 327 10.66 29.03 -9.78
C LEU A 327 9.26 28.64 -10.24
N ASP A 328 9.04 28.62 -11.56
CA ASP A 328 7.76 28.26 -12.15
C ASP A 328 7.35 26.82 -11.73
N ARG A 329 8.27 25.85 -11.81
CA ARG A 329 8.07 24.49 -11.34
C ARG A 329 7.64 24.44 -9.88
N MET A 330 8.38 25.11 -9.00
CA MET A 330 8.09 25.09 -7.57
C MET A 330 6.75 25.74 -7.24
N VAL A 331 6.44 26.87 -7.84
CA VAL A 331 5.20 27.62 -7.59
C VAL A 331 3.99 26.90 -8.19
N ASN A 332 4.09 26.43 -9.43
CA ASN A 332 2.94 25.89 -10.17
C ASN A 332 2.59 24.45 -9.76
N ILE A 333 3.52 23.71 -9.17
CA ILE A 333 3.35 22.28 -8.85
C ILE A 333 3.62 22.04 -7.36
N TRP A 334 4.89 22.10 -6.98
CA TRP A 334 5.35 21.49 -5.73
C TRP A 334 4.93 22.27 -4.48
N HIS A 335 4.92 23.59 -4.49
CA HIS A 335 4.49 24.36 -3.33
C HIS A 335 3.00 24.16 -3.05
N GLN A 336 2.15 24.17 -4.10
CA GLN A 336 0.71 23.93 -3.94
C GLN A 336 0.44 22.51 -3.42
N TYR A 337 1.10 21.51 -4.01
CA TYR A 337 1.00 20.13 -3.57
C TYR A 337 1.47 19.96 -2.11
N GLN A 338 2.61 20.52 -1.76
CA GLN A 338 3.18 20.46 -0.43
C GLN A 338 2.29 21.13 0.63
N CYS A 339 1.68 22.26 0.31
CA CYS A 339 0.73 22.94 1.18
C CYS A 339 -0.50 22.05 1.44
N MET A 340 -1.05 21.45 0.40
CA MET A 340 -2.22 20.56 0.53
C MET A 340 -1.90 19.31 1.35
N VAL A 341 -0.75 18.69 1.08
CA VAL A 341 -0.26 17.54 1.85
C VAL A 341 -0.05 17.90 3.31
N THR A 342 0.60 19.03 3.60
CA THR A 342 0.83 19.50 4.97
C THR A 342 -0.49 19.77 5.69
N PHE A 343 -1.47 20.35 5.01
CA PHE A 343 -2.80 20.58 5.56
C PHE A 343 -3.50 19.26 5.94
N ASN A 344 -3.45 18.26 5.07
CA ASN A 344 -4.16 17.00 5.25
C ASN A 344 -3.47 16.04 6.24
N MET A 345 -2.14 15.95 6.18
CA MET A 345 -1.33 14.95 6.87
C MET A 345 -0.52 15.51 8.04
N SER A 346 -0.57 16.81 8.28
CA SER A 346 0.39 17.53 9.13
C SER A 346 1.83 17.45 8.59
N ARG A 347 2.82 17.81 9.41
CA ARG A 347 4.21 17.99 8.95
C ARG A 347 5.04 16.71 8.95
N SER A 348 4.52 15.66 9.54
CA SER A 348 5.31 14.47 9.82
C SER A 348 4.62 13.20 9.34
N ALA A 349 5.39 12.29 8.77
CA ALA A 349 4.99 10.93 8.51
C ALA A 349 4.81 10.08 9.78
N SER A 350 5.24 10.61 10.92
CA SER A 350 5.12 9.98 12.23
C SER A 350 3.86 10.45 12.94
N TYR A 351 3.08 9.52 13.48
CA TYR A 351 1.94 9.89 14.30
C TYR A 351 2.35 10.63 15.59
N PHE A 352 3.59 10.52 16.05
CA PHE A 352 4.10 11.24 17.22
C PHE A 352 4.09 12.76 17.04
N GLU A 353 4.31 13.26 15.84
CA GLU A 353 4.26 14.67 15.52
C GLU A 353 2.88 15.11 15.01
N SER A 354 2.13 14.23 14.38
CA SER A 354 0.82 14.51 13.79
C SER A 354 -0.34 13.86 14.53
N GLY A 355 -0.08 12.99 15.50
CA GLY A 355 -1.08 12.15 16.15
C GLY A 355 -1.98 12.85 17.16
N ILE A 356 -1.80 14.15 17.39
CA ILE A 356 -2.65 14.97 18.27
C ILE A 356 -3.57 15.87 17.46
N GLY A 357 -3.86 15.49 16.24
CA GLY A 357 -4.66 16.27 15.33
C GLY A 357 -3.81 16.99 14.29
N ARG A 358 -4.47 17.44 13.25
CA ARG A 358 -3.86 18.16 12.16
C ARG A 358 -3.28 19.46 12.69
N GLY A 359 -1.97 19.54 12.74
CA GLY A 359 -1.25 20.72 13.21
C GLY A 359 -1.40 21.87 12.21
N MET A 360 -2.55 22.49 12.18
CA MET A 360 -2.83 23.63 11.29
C MET A 360 -2.05 24.90 11.65
N GLY A 361 -1.35 24.89 12.77
CA GLY A 361 -0.61 26.04 13.28
C GLY A 361 0.79 26.23 12.70
N PHE A 362 1.18 25.43 11.74
CA PHE A 362 2.51 25.46 11.17
C PHE A 362 2.44 25.53 9.64
#